data_179f1cb597e55b71c34285d9ee2385aa
#
_entry.id   179f1cb597e55b71c34285d9ee2385aa
#
_cell.length_a   1.000
_cell.length_b   1.000
_cell.length_c   1.000
_cell.angle_alpha   90.00
_cell.angle_beta   90.00
_cell.angle_gamma   90.00
#
_symmetry.space_group_name_H-M   'P 1'
#
loop_
_entity.id
_entity.type
_entity.pdbx_description
1 polymer ?
#
loop_
_entity_poly.entity_id
_entity_poly.type
_entity_poly.pdbx_seq_one_letter_code
_entity_poly.pdbx_strand_id
1 'polypeptide(L)'
;DPPRPKNLLEKLAEKHGYGNWQNVAQIRFTFNVDRGANHFERTWIWNPRENRVTRIMEADTLTYLRSSVDSTLVQADAAFINDKYWLLAPYQWVWDQESFSHTFEQGAEAPISGTPMQKLTIAYGSEGGYTPGDAYDFYLDRDSVLREWVYRKGNQPEPSLATTWDGYETQAGLKLSLNHENADKSFRLYFTGVQVETD
;
A
#
# COMPACT_ATOMS: atom_id res chain seq x y z
N ASP A 1 30.98 9.98 7.34
CA ASP A 1 29.94 10.73 8.05
C ASP A 1 28.98 9.77 8.73
N PRO A 2 28.53 10.02 9.96
CA PRO A 2 27.51 9.20 10.59
C PRO A 2 26.22 9.24 9.77
N PRO A 3 25.46 8.13 9.70
CA PRO A 3 24.20 8.13 8.96
C PRO A 3 23.26 9.19 9.56
N ARG A 4 22.51 9.89 8.69
CA ARG A 4 21.52 10.86 9.14
C ARG A 4 20.45 10.17 10.00
N PRO A 5 19.90 10.87 11.01
CA PRO A 5 18.80 10.32 11.78
C PRO A 5 17.59 10.01 10.89
N LYS A 6 16.87 8.91 11.19
CA LYS A 6 15.62 8.57 10.52
C LYS A 6 14.55 9.62 10.84
N ASN A 7 13.79 10.02 9.83
CA ASN A 7 12.61 10.86 10.02
C ASN A 7 11.41 10.04 10.50
N LEU A 8 10.29 10.71 10.78
CA LEU A 8 9.07 10.05 11.26
C LEU A 8 8.59 8.96 10.31
N LEU A 9 8.53 9.24 9.01
CA LEU A 9 8.03 8.29 8.00
C LEU A 9 8.89 7.02 7.96
N GLU A 10 10.20 7.18 8.01
CA GLU A 10 11.14 6.07 8.04
C GLU A 10 10.98 5.24 9.32
N LYS A 11 10.78 5.89 10.46
CA LYS A 11 10.56 5.21 11.75
C LYS A 11 9.26 4.39 11.73
N LEU A 12 8.19 4.95 11.18
CA LEU A 12 6.90 4.25 11.05
C LEU A 12 7.02 3.07 10.08
N ALA A 13 7.71 3.24 8.95
CA ALA A 13 7.95 2.15 8.01
C ALA A 13 8.78 1.02 8.63
N GLU A 14 9.77 1.34 9.47
CA GLU A 14 10.57 0.35 10.18
C GLU A 14 9.73 -0.54 11.12
N LYS A 15 8.66 -0.01 11.70
CA LYS A 15 7.71 -0.80 12.50
C LYS A 15 7.02 -1.88 11.67
N HIS A 16 7.06 -1.77 10.36
CA HIS A 16 6.51 -2.75 9.41
C HIS A 16 7.60 -3.58 8.71
N GLY A 17 8.85 -3.50 9.19
CA GLY A 17 9.96 -4.29 8.66
C GLY A 17 10.65 -3.71 7.44
N TYR A 18 10.51 -2.41 7.18
CA TYR A 18 11.07 -1.76 5.99
C TYR A 18 12.57 -1.97 5.79
N GLY A 19 13.36 -2.05 6.89
CA GLY A 19 14.79 -2.29 6.81
C GLY A 19 15.18 -3.58 6.08
N ASN A 20 14.27 -4.54 6.01
CA ASN A 20 14.48 -5.82 5.32
C ASN A 20 14.17 -5.73 3.82
N TRP A 21 13.57 -4.64 3.35
CA TRP A 21 13.21 -4.49 1.94
C TRP A 21 14.41 -4.58 1.00
N GLN A 22 15.57 -4.10 1.43
CA GLN A 22 16.81 -4.15 0.65
C GLN A 22 17.20 -5.57 0.23
N ASN A 23 16.74 -6.60 0.94
CA ASN A 23 17.05 -8.00 0.67
C ASN A 23 16.06 -8.65 -0.30
N VAL A 24 14.99 -7.96 -0.68
CA VAL A 24 13.94 -8.51 -1.55
C VAL A 24 14.42 -8.58 -2.98
N ALA A 25 14.48 -9.78 -3.52
CA ALA A 25 14.76 -10.04 -4.93
C ALA A 25 13.47 -10.06 -5.75
N GLN A 26 12.41 -10.65 -5.21
CA GLN A 26 11.12 -10.75 -5.88
C GLN A 26 9.99 -10.84 -4.85
N ILE A 27 8.86 -10.26 -5.19
CA ILE A 27 7.63 -10.44 -4.43
C ILE A 27 6.49 -10.84 -5.39
N ARG A 28 5.76 -11.89 -5.00
CA ARG A 28 4.56 -12.36 -5.70
C ARG A 28 3.37 -12.17 -4.79
N PHE A 29 2.26 -11.67 -5.33
CA PHE A 29 1.01 -11.53 -4.60
C PHE A 29 -0.20 -11.58 -5.53
N THR A 30 -1.30 -12.16 -5.06
CA THR A 30 -2.59 -12.12 -5.74
C THR A 30 -3.48 -11.12 -5.02
N PHE A 31 -3.92 -10.11 -5.75
CA PHE A 31 -4.84 -9.08 -5.30
C PHE A 31 -6.27 -9.55 -5.57
N ASN A 32 -7.09 -9.61 -4.52
CA ASN A 32 -8.48 -10.08 -4.58
C ASN A 32 -9.42 -9.00 -4.08
N VAL A 33 -10.56 -8.83 -4.75
CA VAL A 33 -11.64 -7.95 -4.30
C VAL A 33 -12.96 -8.70 -4.36
N ASP A 34 -13.65 -8.74 -3.22
CA ASP A 34 -15.01 -9.26 -3.11
C ASP A 34 -15.98 -8.10 -2.85
N ARG A 35 -17.01 -8.02 -3.67
CA ARG A 35 -18.14 -7.09 -3.52
C ARG A 35 -19.45 -7.87 -3.62
N GLY A 36 -20.05 -8.21 -2.48
CA GLY A 36 -21.18 -9.12 -2.46
C GLY A 36 -20.81 -10.46 -3.06
N ALA A 37 -21.54 -10.91 -4.08
CA ALA A 37 -21.27 -12.16 -4.78
C ALA A 37 -20.22 -12.04 -5.89
N ASN A 38 -19.71 -10.84 -6.16
CA ASN A 38 -18.75 -10.61 -7.24
C ASN A 38 -17.32 -10.74 -6.69
N HIS A 39 -16.51 -11.52 -7.39
CA HIS A 39 -15.10 -11.71 -7.09
C HIS A 39 -14.23 -11.27 -8.26
N PHE A 40 -13.14 -10.57 -7.96
CA PHE A 40 -12.12 -10.17 -8.94
C PHE A 40 -10.75 -10.51 -8.39
N GLU A 41 -9.84 -11.00 -9.23
CA GLU A 41 -8.45 -11.23 -8.84
C GLU A 41 -7.48 -11.01 -9.99
N ARG A 42 -6.25 -10.65 -9.63
CA ARG A 42 -5.08 -10.63 -10.53
C ARG A 42 -3.82 -10.86 -9.73
N THR A 43 -2.84 -11.51 -10.35
CA THR A 43 -1.58 -11.85 -9.70
C THR A 43 -0.45 -11.01 -10.27
N TRP A 44 0.41 -10.53 -9.38
CA TRP A 44 1.60 -9.76 -9.72
C TRP A 44 2.85 -10.49 -9.27
N ILE A 45 3.88 -10.42 -10.11
CA ILE A 45 5.25 -10.79 -9.76
C ILE A 45 6.10 -9.56 -10.04
N TRP A 46 6.77 -9.06 -9.02
CA TRP A 46 7.59 -7.85 -9.12
C TRP A 46 9.01 -8.13 -8.67
N ASN A 47 9.96 -7.83 -9.56
CA ASN A 47 11.37 -7.75 -9.25
C ASN A 47 11.73 -6.27 -9.06
N PRO A 48 11.85 -5.79 -7.81
CA PRO A 48 12.04 -4.35 -7.57
C PRO A 48 13.40 -3.83 -8.02
N ARG A 49 14.42 -4.66 -8.07
CA ARG A 49 15.77 -4.24 -8.50
C ARG A 49 15.84 -3.93 -9.98
N GLU A 50 15.21 -4.78 -10.78
CA GLU A 50 15.10 -4.57 -12.23
C GLU A 50 13.90 -3.72 -12.60
N ASN A 51 13.01 -3.50 -11.65
CA ASN A 51 11.71 -2.87 -11.83
C ASN A 51 10.89 -3.55 -12.93
N ARG A 52 10.96 -4.89 -12.97
CA ARG A 52 10.21 -5.74 -13.87
C ARG A 52 8.95 -6.23 -13.21
N VAL A 53 7.84 -6.05 -13.89
CA VAL A 53 6.51 -6.43 -13.41
C VAL A 53 5.88 -7.44 -14.36
N THR A 54 5.32 -8.50 -13.79
CA THR A 54 4.50 -9.47 -14.53
C THR A 54 3.10 -9.47 -13.92
N ARG A 55 2.09 -9.28 -14.77
CA ARG A 55 0.69 -9.42 -14.42
C ARG A 55 0.15 -10.73 -14.98
N ILE A 56 -0.50 -11.53 -14.15
CA ILE A 56 -1.16 -12.78 -14.55
C ILE A 56 -2.65 -12.62 -14.28
N MET A 57 -3.44 -12.73 -15.35
CA MET A 57 -4.89 -12.81 -15.31
C MET A 57 -5.31 -14.07 -16.06
N GLU A 58 -6.54 -14.51 -15.87
CA GLU A 58 -7.11 -15.82 -16.31
C GLU A 58 -6.55 -16.40 -17.62
N ALA A 59 -6.48 -15.61 -18.68
CA ALA A 59 -5.99 -16.05 -19.99
C ALA A 59 -4.83 -15.20 -20.53
N ASP A 60 -4.28 -14.28 -19.72
CA ASP A 60 -3.33 -13.29 -20.18
C ASP A 60 -2.18 -13.11 -19.19
N THR A 61 -0.96 -13.11 -19.72
CA THR A 61 0.26 -12.80 -18.96
C THR A 61 1.01 -11.69 -19.67
N LEU A 62 1.25 -10.60 -18.93
CA LEU A 62 1.94 -9.42 -19.44
C LEU A 62 3.17 -9.14 -18.58
N THR A 63 4.34 -9.02 -19.20
CA THR A 63 5.59 -8.64 -18.51
C THR A 63 6.12 -7.36 -19.13
N TYR A 64 6.51 -6.42 -18.27
CA TYR A 64 7.06 -5.14 -18.72
C TYR A 64 8.06 -4.58 -17.71
N LEU A 65 8.85 -3.61 -18.17
CA LEU A 65 9.74 -2.81 -17.31
C LEU A 65 9.08 -1.47 -17.02
N ARG A 66 9.04 -1.08 -15.75
CA ARG A 66 8.46 0.21 -15.35
C ARG A 66 9.23 1.41 -15.87
N SER A 67 10.49 1.22 -16.24
CA SER A 67 11.30 2.24 -16.90
C SER A 67 10.89 2.51 -18.37
N SER A 68 10.02 1.69 -18.94
CA SER A 68 9.64 1.74 -20.36
C SER A 68 8.14 1.59 -20.54
N VAL A 69 7.35 2.35 -19.78
CA VAL A 69 5.89 2.33 -19.86
C VAL A 69 5.43 3.28 -20.97
N ASP A 70 4.86 2.69 -22.02
CA ASP A 70 4.22 3.44 -23.12
C ASP A 70 2.71 3.49 -22.95
N SER A 71 1.99 4.07 -23.90
CA SER A 71 0.54 4.21 -23.84
C SER A 71 -0.22 2.89 -23.76
N THR A 72 0.37 1.78 -24.22
CA THR A 72 -0.25 0.44 -24.16
C THR A 72 -0.15 -0.18 -22.78
N LEU A 73 0.81 0.27 -21.95
CA LEU A 73 1.12 -0.29 -20.64
C LEU A 73 0.58 0.55 -19.47
N VAL A 74 0.10 1.78 -19.74
CA VAL A 74 -0.33 2.72 -18.69
C VAL A 74 -1.40 2.13 -17.79
N GLN A 75 -2.40 1.44 -18.33
CA GLN A 75 -3.47 0.84 -17.53
C GLN A 75 -2.96 -0.27 -16.62
N ALA A 76 -2.07 -1.12 -17.15
CA ALA A 76 -1.47 -2.19 -16.36
C ALA A 76 -0.59 -1.63 -15.25
N ASP A 77 0.22 -0.62 -15.54
CA ASP A 77 1.09 -0.01 -14.54
C ASP A 77 0.30 0.74 -13.46
N ALA A 78 -0.77 1.44 -13.83
CA ALA A 78 -1.67 2.08 -12.88
C ALA A 78 -2.32 1.05 -11.95
N ALA A 79 -2.74 -0.09 -12.48
CA ALA A 79 -3.28 -1.19 -11.70
C ALA A 79 -2.23 -1.78 -10.74
N PHE A 80 -0.99 -1.96 -11.20
CA PHE A 80 0.11 -2.42 -10.36
C PHE A 80 0.35 -1.47 -9.18
N ILE A 81 0.43 -0.17 -9.45
CA ILE A 81 0.65 0.85 -8.41
C ILE A 81 -0.49 0.82 -7.38
N ASN A 82 -1.75 0.73 -7.82
CA ASN A 82 -2.89 0.63 -6.93
C ASN A 82 -2.80 -0.60 -6.04
N ASP A 83 -2.58 -1.77 -6.63
CA ASP A 83 -2.60 -3.04 -5.90
C ASP A 83 -1.41 -3.15 -4.93
N LYS A 84 -0.24 -2.70 -5.36
CA LYS A 84 0.95 -2.62 -4.52
C LYS A 84 0.74 -1.71 -3.31
N TYR A 85 0.03 -0.61 -3.49
CA TYR A 85 -0.24 0.34 -2.41
C TYR A 85 -1.02 -0.31 -1.26
N TRP A 86 -2.00 -1.15 -1.57
CA TRP A 86 -2.78 -1.89 -0.58
C TRP A 86 -1.96 -2.91 0.23
N LEU A 87 -0.82 -3.34 -0.29
CA LEU A 87 0.07 -4.28 0.39
C LEU A 87 1.24 -3.57 1.10
N LEU A 88 1.78 -2.54 0.47
CA LEU A 88 3.06 -1.93 0.85
C LEU A 88 2.94 -0.45 1.23
N ALA A 89 1.76 0.06 1.58
CA ALA A 89 1.58 1.47 1.93
C ALA A 89 2.60 1.99 2.96
N PRO A 90 2.94 1.27 4.04
CA PRO A 90 3.96 1.74 4.97
C PRO A 90 5.33 2.00 4.32
N TYR A 91 5.67 1.26 3.27
CA TYR A 91 6.91 1.45 2.53
C TYR A 91 6.81 2.61 1.53
N GLN A 92 5.60 2.83 0.98
CA GLN A 92 5.32 3.98 0.11
C GLN A 92 5.50 5.31 0.86
N TRP A 93 5.30 5.34 2.17
CA TRP A 93 5.58 6.55 2.96
C TRP A 93 7.04 7.01 2.82
N VAL A 94 7.96 6.07 2.68
CA VAL A 94 9.37 6.39 2.43
C VAL A 94 9.61 6.67 0.96
N TRP A 95 9.11 5.80 0.08
CA TRP A 95 9.38 5.91 -1.36
C TRP A 95 8.81 7.17 -1.99
N ASP A 96 7.65 7.64 -1.49
CA ASP A 96 6.95 8.80 -2.05
C ASP A 96 7.12 10.07 -1.23
N GLN A 97 7.98 10.10 -0.21
CA GLN A 97 8.03 11.20 0.75
C GLN A 97 8.26 12.59 0.13
N GLU A 98 8.88 12.66 -1.04
CA GLU A 98 9.07 13.91 -1.78
C GLU A 98 7.84 14.32 -2.60
N SER A 99 6.85 13.45 -2.72
CA SER A 99 5.67 13.65 -3.58
C SER A 99 4.41 14.04 -2.80
N PHE A 100 4.47 14.09 -1.48
CA PHE A 100 3.32 14.43 -0.64
C PHE A 100 3.72 15.34 0.53
N SER A 101 2.72 16.02 1.08
CA SER A 101 2.81 16.67 2.39
C SER A 101 2.14 15.77 3.44
N HIS A 102 2.57 15.88 4.70
CA HIS A 102 1.99 15.05 5.75
C HIS A 102 1.84 15.79 7.07
N THR A 103 0.89 15.32 7.88
CA THR A 103 0.70 15.71 9.27
C THR A 103 0.56 14.44 10.12
N PHE A 104 0.86 14.56 11.41
CA PHE A 104 0.79 13.45 12.35
C PHE A 104 0.19 13.93 13.66
N GLU A 105 -0.85 13.24 14.16
CA GLU A 105 -1.53 13.61 15.38
C GLU A 105 -1.84 12.39 16.25
N GLN A 106 -2.09 12.64 17.55
CA GLN A 106 -2.43 11.61 18.52
C GLN A 106 -3.93 11.64 18.84
N GLY A 107 -4.47 10.49 19.23
CA GLY A 107 -5.83 10.43 19.77
C GLY A 107 -6.95 10.64 18.77
N ALA A 108 -6.69 10.42 17.47
CA ALA A 108 -7.72 10.51 16.45
C ALA A 108 -8.62 9.28 16.48
N GLU A 109 -9.92 9.48 16.31
CA GLU A 109 -10.89 8.39 16.26
C GLU A 109 -10.77 7.60 14.94
N ALA A 110 -10.45 6.31 15.03
CA ALA A 110 -10.32 5.44 13.87
C ALA A 110 -11.69 5.19 13.22
N PRO A 111 -11.76 5.16 11.87
CA PRO A 111 -13.05 5.19 11.15
C PRO A 111 -13.90 3.92 11.29
N ILE A 112 -13.28 2.77 11.53
CA ILE A 112 -14.00 1.49 11.62
C ILE A 112 -14.25 1.12 13.08
N SER A 113 -13.22 1.10 13.90
CA SER A 113 -13.32 0.66 15.29
C SER A 113 -13.79 1.75 16.25
N GLY A 114 -13.65 3.03 15.90
CA GLY A 114 -13.88 4.15 16.79
C GLY A 114 -12.83 4.29 17.90
N THR A 115 -11.77 3.50 17.85
CA THR A 115 -10.71 3.52 18.86
C THR A 115 -9.79 4.72 18.65
N PRO A 116 -9.35 5.43 19.70
CA PRO A 116 -8.33 6.46 19.54
C PRO A 116 -7.00 5.88 19.06
N MET A 117 -6.47 6.43 17.98
CA MET A 117 -5.22 5.99 17.34
C MET A 117 -4.35 7.18 16.95
N GLN A 118 -3.10 6.90 16.62
CA GLN A 118 -2.22 7.86 15.97
C GLN A 118 -2.67 7.98 14.51
N LYS A 119 -2.70 9.20 13.96
CA LYS A 119 -3.16 9.45 12.59
C LYS A 119 -2.08 10.14 11.79
N LEU A 120 -1.65 9.47 10.72
CA LEU A 120 -0.77 10.03 9.69
C LEU A 120 -1.65 10.42 8.51
N THR A 121 -1.68 11.72 8.18
CA THR A 121 -2.39 12.21 7.00
C THR A 121 -1.38 12.53 5.92
N ILE A 122 -1.61 12.00 4.72
CA ILE A 122 -0.78 12.22 3.54
C ILE A 122 -1.64 12.83 2.43
N ALA A 123 -1.15 13.92 1.83
CA ALA A 123 -1.80 14.53 0.67
C ALA A 123 -0.78 14.61 -0.47
N TYR A 124 -1.03 13.84 -1.54
CA TYR A 124 -0.19 13.86 -2.73
C TYR A 124 -0.33 15.17 -3.49
N GLY A 125 0.75 15.62 -4.10
CA GLY A 125 0.74 16.80 -4.96
C GLY A 125 -0.11 16.62 -6.21
N SER A 126 -0.45 17.72 -6.87
CA SER A 126 -1.30 17.74 -8.06
C SER A 126 -0.61 17.27 -9.34
N GLU A 127 0.70 17.00 -9.29
CA GLU A 127 1.49 16.61 -10.45
C GLU A 127 2.12 15.23 -10.24
N GLY A 128 2.21 14.47 -11.34
CA GLY A 128 2.86 13.16 -11.37
C GLY A 128 2.01 12.02 -10.81
N GLY A 129 2.44 10.79 -11.09
CA GLY A 129 1.77 9.58 -10.67
C GLY A 129 0.42 9.34 -11.34
N TYR A 130 -0.30 8.31 -10.86
CA TYR A 130 -1.61 7.93 -11.40
C TYR A 130 -2.79 8.47 -10.60
N THR A 131 -2.54 9.00 -9.39
CA THR A 131 -3.58 9.54 -8.50
C THR A 131 -3.17 10.90 -7.93
N PRO A 132 -2.90 11.89 -8.81
CA PRO A 132 -2.47 13.21 -8.34
C PRO A 132 -3.58 13.88 -7.51
N GLY A 133 -3.16 14.52 -6.41
CA GLY A 133 -4.07 15.26 -5.54
C GLY A 133 -4.86 14.43 -4.55
N ASP A 134 -4.71 13.10 -4.53
CA ASP A 134 -5.41 12.24 -3.58
C ASP A 134 -4.78 12.30 -2.19
N ALA A 135 -5.59 12.01 -1.18
CA ALA A 135 -5.14 11.99 0.20
C ALA A 135 -5.52 10.70 0.92
N TYR A 136 -4.77 10.38 1.95
CA TYR A 136 -4.96 9.20 2.79
C TYR A 136 -4.81 9.58 4.25
N ASP A 137 -5.66 9.02 5.11
CA ASP A 137 -5.51 9.07 6.55
C ASP A 137 -5.19 7.66 7.04
N PHE A 138 -4.02 7.49 7.64
CA PHE A 138 -3.54 6.21 8.16
C PHE A 138 -3.65 6.22 9.67
N TYR A 139 -4.33 5.22 10.23
CA TYR A 139 -4.55 5.09 11.66
C TYR A 139 -3.70 3.95 12.22
N LEU A 140 -2.77 4.30 13.11
CA LEU A 140 -1.81 3.38 13.69
C LEU A 140 -2.12 3.17 15.18
N ASP A 141 -1.93 1.94 15.64
CA ASP A 141 -2.09 1.62 17.05
C ASP A 141 -0.91 2.20 17.89
N ARG A 142 -0.93 1.95 19.18
CA ARG A 142 0.11 2.42 20.10
C ARG A 142 1.50 1.87 19.80
N ASP A 143 1.60 0.76 19.07
CA ASP A 143 2.86 0.17 18.63
C ASP A 143 3.28 0.69 17.25
N SER A 144 2.56 1.70 16.74
CA SER A 144 2.79 2.31 15.42
C SER A 144 2.59 1.35 14.25
N VAL A 145 1.67 0.39 14.41
CA VAL A 145 1.26 -0.54 13.35
C VAL A 145 -0.03 -0.02 12.71
N LEU A 146 -0.06 0.04 11.39
CA LEU A 146 -1.22 0.49 10.61
C LEU A 146 -2.40 -0.48 10.80
N ARG A 147 -3.54 0.02 11.25
CA ARG A 147 -4.74 -0.78 11.56
C ARG A 147 -5.96 -0.41 10.75
N GLU A 148 -6.07 0.84 10.30
CA GLU A 148 -7.20 1.34 9.51
C GLU A 148 -6.73 2.47 8.62
N TRP A 149 -7.45 2.71 7.54
CA TRP A 149 -7.18 3.86 6.70
C TRP A 149 -8.46 4.43 6.08
N VAL A 150 -8.34 5.70 5.65
CA VAL A 150 -9.33 6.37 4.82
C VAL A 150 -8.63 6.84 3.55
N TYR A 151 -9.21 6.51 2.40
CA TYR A 151 -8.84 7.09 1.12
C TYR A 151 -9.78 8.24 0.79
N ARG A 152 -9.23 9.37 0.36
CA ARG A 152 -9.98 10.57 -0.02
C ARG A 152 -9.56 11.05 -1.40
N LYS A 153 -10.42 10.79 -2.39
CA LYS A 153 -10.17 11.20 -3.75
C LYS A 153 -10.11 12.73 -3.86
N GLY A 154 -9.07 13.24 -4.53
CA GLY A 154 -8.89 14.68 -4.72
C GLY A 154 -8.75 15.48 -3.43
N ASN A 155 -8.34 14.83 -2.33
CA ASN A 155 -8.21 15.44 -1.01
C ASN A 155 -9.54 16.05 -0.50
N GLN A 156 -10.66 15.49 -0.91
CA GLN A 156 -11.98 15.93 -0.40
C GLN A 156 -12.12 15.64 1.09
N PRO A 157 -12.94 16.40 1.83
CA PRO A 157 -13.14 16.16 3.27
C PRO A 157 -13.76 14.80 3.60
N GLU A 158 -14.67 14.32 2.74
CA GLU A 158 -15.41 13.09 2.98
C GLU A 158 -14.61 11.86 2.56
N PRO A 159 -14.73 10.74 3.30
CA PRO A 159 -14.11 9.48 2.90
C PRO A 159 -14.66 8.97 1.56
N SER A 160 -13.77 8.58 0.65
CA SER A 160 -14.15 7.82 -0.54
C SER A 160 -14.25 6.34 -0.21
N LEU A 161 -13.37 5.84 0.67
CA LEU A 161 -13.35 4.47 1.15
C LEU A 161 -12.62 4.42 2.49
N ALA A 162 -13.17 3.70 3.46
CA ALA A 162 -12.52 3.41 4.72
C ALA A 162 -12.48 1.90 4.95
N THR A 163 -11.31 1.36 5.31
CA THR A 163 -11.14 -0.07 5.57
C THR A 163 -10.21 -0.33 6.74
N THR A 164 -10.27 -1.56 7.23
CA THR A 164 -9.26 -2.10 8.15
C THR A 164 -7.95 -2.37 7.41
N TRP A 165 -6.89 -2.54 8.18
CA TRP A 165 -5.60 -3.09 7.81
C TRP A 165 -5.26 -4.18 8.82
N ASP A 166 -5.62 -5.42 8.51
CA ASP A 166 -5.43 -6.56 9.42
C ASP A 166 -4.93 -7.80 8.68
N GLY A 167 -4.98 -8.97 9.32
CA GLY A 167 -4.46 -10.19 8.72
C GLY A 167 -2.95 -10.13 8.49
N TYR A 168 -2.21 -9.52 9.40
CA TYR A 168 -0.75 -9.39 9.26
C TYR A 168 -0.04 -10.72 9.24
N GLU A 169 0.86 -10.87 8.28
CA GLU A 169 1.84 -11.96 8.21
C GLU A 169 3.23 -11.38 8.03
N THR A 170 4.22 -12.07 8.56
CA THR A 170 5.62 -11.69 8.41
C THR A 170 6.33 -12.67 7.49
N GLN A 171 6.91 -12.16 6.40
CA GLN A 171 7.76 -12.93 5.49
C GLN A 171 9.06 -12.17 5.26
N ALA A 172 10.19 -12.85 5.38
CA ALA A 172 11.52 -12.23 5.19
C ALA A 172 11.70 -10.94 6.01
N GLY A 173 11.09 -10.88 7.20
CA GLY A 173 11.10 -9.69 8.06
C GLY A 173 10.14 -8.59 7.65
N LEU A 174 9.39 -8.74 6.57
CA LEU A 174 8.37 -7.78 6.12
C LEU A 174 7.04 -8.10 6.81
N LYS A 175 6.48 -7.11 7.49
CA LYS A 175 5.18 -7.22 8.15
C LYS A 175 4.10 -6.69 7.20
N LEU A 176 3.29 -7.60 6.65
CA LEU A 176 2.36 -7.31 5.57
C LEU A 176 0.92 -7.54 6.03
N SER A 177 0.05 -6.55 5.82
CA SER A 177 -1.39 -6.68 6.06
C SER A 177 -2.06 -7.31 4.85
N LEU A 178 -2.71 -8.44 5.03
CA LEU A 178 -3.29 -9.22 3.94
C LEU A 178 -4.81 -9.09 3.84
N ASN A 179 -5.46 -8.32 4.73
CA ASN A 179 -6.92 -8.21 4.73
C ASN A 179 -7.40 -6.79 5.02
N HIS A 180 -8.35 -6.31 4.21
CA HIS A 180 -8.91 -4.97 4.28
C HIS A 180 -10.42 -5.04 4.04
N GLU A 181 -11.19 -4.66 5.05
CA GLU A 181 -12.66 -4.68 4.98
C GLU A 181 -13.25 -3.33 5.39
N ASN A 182 -14.33 -2.92 4.72
CA ASN A 182 -15.11 -1.76 5.15
C ASN A 182 -16.00 -2.11 6.35
N ALA A 183 -16.67 -1.11 6.93
CA ALA A 183 -17.39 -1.27 8.19
C ALA A 183 -18.52 -2.31 8.14
N ASP A 184 -19.30 -2.37 7.06
CA ASP A 184 -20.42 -3.31 6.90
C ASP A 184 -20.04 -4.61 6.22
N LYS A 185 -18.75 -4.78 5.89
CA LYS A 185 -18.18 -5.96 5.22
C LYS A 185 -18.76 -6.25 3.84
N SER A 186 -19.33 -5.24 3.19
CA SER A 186 -19.80 -5.33 1.80
C SER A 186 -18.65 -5.29 0.79
N PHE A 187 -17.46 -4.86 1.23
CA PHE A 187 -16.24 -4.78 0.45
C PHE A 187 -15.11 -5.45 1.24
N ARG A 188 -14.43 -6.37 0.59
CA ARG A 188 -13.22 -7.00 1.13
C ARG A 188 -12.15 -7.02 0.06
N LEU A 189 -10.99 -6.46 0.36
CA LEU A 189 -9.80 -6.53 -0.46
C LEU A 189 -8.73 -7.30 0.32
N TYR A 190 -8.17 -8.35 -0.29
CA TYR A 190 -7.24 -9.21 0.41
C TYR A 190 -6.21 -9.81 -0.52
N PHE A 191 -5.12 -10.27 0.07
CA PHE A 191 -4.01 -10.86 -0.67
C PHE A 191 -3.88 -12.35 -0.36
N THR A 192 -3.64 -13.13 -1.40
CA THR A 192 -3.35 -14.56 -1.31
C THR A 192 -2.07 -14.87 -2.07
N GLY A 193 -1.47 -16.03 -1.79
CA GLY A 193 -0.26 -16.47 -2.49
C GLY A 193 0.92 -15.52 -2.36
N VAL A 194 1.01 -14.77 -1.26
CA VAL A 194 2.13 -13.85 -1.03
C VAL A 194 3.40 -14.63 -0.79
N GLN A 195 4.42 -14.36 -1.61
CA GLN A 195 5.73 -14.98 -1.50
C GLN A 195 6.81 -13.93 -1.69
N VAL A 196 7.69 -13.81 -0.71
CA VAL A 196 8.84 -12.92 -0.75
C VAL A 196 10.11 -13.76 -0.92
N GLU A 197 10.83 -13.51 -2.01
CA GLU A 197 12.12 -14.14 -2.27
C GLU A 197 13.23 -13.14 -1.97
N THR A 198 14.26 -13.61 -1.26
CA THR A 198 15.45 -12.83 -0.93
C THR A 198 16.68 -13.46 -1.57
N ASP A 199 17.80 -12.71 -1.59
CA ASP A 199 19.12 -13.25 -2.01
C ASP A 199 19.66 -14.25 -0.99
#